data_eb8e7fd58f1ad2dd1e09973c211393e4
#
_entry.id   eb8e7fd58f1ad2dd1e09973c211393e4
#
_cell.length_a   1.000
_cell.length_b   1.000
_cell.length_c   1.000
_cell.angle_alpha   90.00
_cell.angle_beta   90.00
_cell.angle_gamma   90.00
#
_symmetry.space_group_name_H-M   'P 1'
#
loop_
_entity.id
_entity.type
_entity.pdbx_description
1 polymer ?
#
loop_
_entity_poly.entity_id
_entity_poly.type
_entity_poly.pdbx_seq_one_letter_code
_entity_poly.pdbx_strand_id
1 'polypeptide(L)'
;MNWIRRMVMKKLKQSQYYGIGLLVLMLVVFWAVFKVLAPTTFGSPEKLATYMKSALIYAVGGCGLYFICVMGPFDMSVGANIVLSSIIACNASEKFGYAGLIIAPLICGTIIGLINGIVYILSLIHI
;
A
#
# COMPACT_ATOMS: atom_id res chain seq x y z
N MET A 1 17.05 -18.44 32.98
CA MET A 1 15.93 -18.05 32.07
C MET A 1 16.17 -16.77 31.24
N ASN A 2 17.06 -15.86 31.68
CA ASN A 2 17.31 -14.59 30.97
C ASN A 2 18.27 -14.67 29.76
N TRP A 3 19.16 -15.68 29.70
CA TRP A 3 20.16 -15.80 28.65
C TRP A 3 19.56 -16.29 27.31
N ILE A 4 18.71 -17.31 27.36
CA ILE A 4 18.00 -17.84 26.18
C ILE A 4 17.10 -16.75 25.56
N ARG A 5 16.38 -15.99 26.40
CA ARG A 5 15.54 -14.88 25.95
C ARG A 5 16.34 -13.79 25.23
N ARG A 6 17.53 -13.44 25.72
CA ARG A 6 18.43 -12.48 25.07
C ARG A 6 18.99 -12.97 23.74
N MET A 7 19.30 -14.27 23.62
CA MET A 7 19.79 -14.87 22.37
C MET A 7 18.67 -14.93 21.32
N VAL A 8 17.48 -15.34 21.70
CA VAL A 8 16.31 -15.36 20.80
C VAL A 8 15.95 -13.95 20.32
N MET A 9 15.95 -12.97 21.21
CA MET A 9 15.70 -11.56 20.85
C MET A 9 16.80 -10.98 19.94
N LYS A 10 18.07 -11.32 20.14
CA LYS A 10 19.16 -10.92 19.23
C LYS A 10 19.01 -11.56 17.85
N LYS A 11 18.69 -12.86 17.77
CA LYS A 11 18.46 -13.55 16.49
C LYS A 11 17.23 -12.99 15.76
N LEU A 12 16.15 -12.68 16.45
CA LEU A 12 14.95 -12.07 15.85
C LEU A 12 15.23 -10.66 15.32
N LYS A 13 15.96 -9.84 16.08
CA LYS A 13 16.37 -8.50 15.67
C LYS A 13 17.33 -8.53 14.48
N GLN A 14 18.27 -9.46 14.46
CA GLN A 14 19.21 -9.68 13.37
C GLN A 14 18.49 -10.20 12.11
N SER A 15 17.46 -11.04 12.24
CA SER A 15 16.62 -11.53 11.13
C SER A 15 15.80 -10.40 10.49
N GLN A 16 15.30 -9.45 11.27
CA GLN A 16 14.57 -8.29 10.72
C GLN A 16 15.47 -7.36 9.87
N TYR A 17 16.68 -7.08 10.34
CA TYR A 17 17.64 -6.27 9.59
C TYR A 17 18.11 -6.97 8.31
N TYR A 18 18.24 -8.29 8.33
CA TYR A 18 18.56 -9.08 7.12
C TYR A 18 17.45 -8.99 6.07
N GLY A 19 16.19 -9.06 6.47
CA GLY A 19 15.05 -8.92 5.54
C GLY A 19 15.00 -7.53 4.89
N ILE A 20 15.18 -6.49 5.67
CA ILE A 20 15.23 -5.11 5.16
C ILE A 20 16.46 -4.90 4.25
N GLY A 21 17.63 -5.41 4.64
CA GLY A 21 18.84 -5.34 3.83
C GLY A 21 18.69 -6.05 2.49
N LEU A 22 18.06 -7.22 2.46
CA LEU A 22 17.78 -7.97 1.23
C LEU A 22 16.81 -7.21 0.31
N LEU A 23 15.77 -6.60 0.88
CA LEU A 23 14.82 -5.77 0.12
C LEU A 23 15.50 -4.55 -0.53
N VAL A 24 16.33 -3.84 0.24
CA VAL A 24 17.10 -2.70 -0.27
C VAL A 24 18.08 -3.15 -1.34
N LEU A 25 18.78 -4.27 -1.13
CA LEU A 25 19.69 -4.84 -2.13
C LEU A 25 18.95 -5.18 -3.43
N MET A 26 17.81 -5.86 -3.35
CA MET A 26 16.99 -6.18 -4.52
C MET A 26 16.55 -4.90 -5.25
N LEU A 27 16.14 -3.88 -4.52
CA LEU A 27 15.72 -2.60 -5.10
C LEU A 27 16.88 -1.92 -5.85
N VAL A 28 18.08 -1.90 -5.27
CA VAL A 28 19.29 -1.36 -5.91
C VAL A 28 19.67 -2.17 -7.15
N VAL A 29 19.62 -3.50 -7.09
CA VAL A 29 19.90 -4.38 -8.23
C VAL A 29 18.90 -4.13 -9.36
N PHE A 30 17.60 -4.10 -9.07
CA PHE A 30 16.58 -3.77 -10.06
C PHE A 30 16.82 -2.40 -10.69
N TRP A 31 17.09 -1.38 -9.86
CA TRP A 31 17.38 -0.05 -10.36
C TRP A 31 18.61 -0.03 -11.28
N ALA A 32 19.70 -0.70 -10.91
CA ALA A 32 20.91 -0.79 -11.71
C ALA A 32 20.66 -1.50 -13.05
N VAL A 33 19.93 -2.62 -13.04
CA VAL A 33 19.57 -3.36 -14.25
C VAL A 33 18.75 -2.50 -15.20
N PHE A 34 17.72 -1.82 -14.71
CA PHE A 34 16.90 -0.94 -15.55
C PHE A 34 17.65 0.28 -16.05
N LYS A 35 18.60 0.81 -15.28
CA LYS A 35 19.45 1.91 -15.72
C LYS A 35 20.36 1.50 -16.87
N VAL A 36 20.83 0.25 -16.89
CA VAL A 36 21.65 -0.29 -18.00
C VAL A 36 20.78 -0.60 -19.22
N LEU A 37 19.60 -1.19 -19.02
CA LEU A 37 18.71 -1.58 -20.12
C LEU A 37 17.99 -0.38 -20.78
N ALA A 38 17.67 0.65 -20.01
CA ALA A 38 16.92 1.81 -20.49
C ALA A 38 17.48 3.12 -19.92
N PRO A 39 18.70 3.52 -20.29
CA PRO A 39 19.38 4.67 -19.71
C PRO A 39 18.64 6.01 -19.95
N THR A 40 17.93 6.12 -21.07
CA THR A 40 17.14 7.31 -21.41
C THR A 40 15.86 7.44 -20.59
N THR A 41 15.35 6.32 -20.05
CA THR A 41 14.10 6.28 -19.30
C THR A 41 14.35 6.36 -17.79
N PHE A 42 15.39 5.66 -17.30
CA PHE A 42 15.71 5.59 -15.86
C PHE A 42 16.81 6.57 -15.42
N GLY A 43 17.39 7.35 -16.32
CA GLY A 43 18.55 8.20 -16.01
C GLY A 43 18.26 9.69 -15.83
N SER A 44 17.08 10.19 -16.22
CA SER A 44 16.81 11.62 -16.12
C SER A 44 16.09 11.97 -14.80
N PRO A 45 16.49 13.06 -14.11
CA PRO A 45 15.88 13.48 -12.85
C PRO A 45 14.37 13.82 -12.99
N GLU A 46 13.95 14.29 -14.16
CA GLU A 46 12.53 14.58 -14.44
C GLU A 46 11.66 13.33 -14.44
N LYS A 47 12.17 12.24 -15.05
CA LYS A 47 11.45 10.95 -15.06
C LYS A 47 11.45 10.29 -13.68
N LEU A 48 12.53 10.45 -12.91
CA LEU A 48 12.58 9.99 -11.53
C LEU A 48 11.49 10.67 -10.68
N ALA A 49 11.32 11.98 -10.84
CA ALA A 49 10.26 12.71 -10.15
C ALA A 49 8.85 12.21 -10.54
N THR A 50 8.65 11.86 -11.81
CA THR A 50 7.38 11.28 -12.28
C THR A 50 7.13 9.90 -11.67
N TYR A 51 8.15 9.04 -11.60
CA TYR A 51 8.04 7.73 -10.95
C TYR A 51 7.77 7.85 -9.46
N MET A 52 8.40 8.80 -8.77
CA MET A 52 8.13 9.05 -7.35
C MET A 52 6.69 9.52 -7.12
N LYS A 53 6.16 10.40 -7.98
CA LYS A 53 4.74 10.81 -7.90
C LYS A 53 3.80 9.61 -8.08
N SER A 54 4.07 8.74 -9.04
CA SER A 54 3.29 7.53 -9.26
C SER A 54 3.40 6.55 -8.08
N ALA A 55 4.60 6.39 -7.52
CA ALA A 55 4.84 5.52 -6.36
C ALA A 55 4.09 5.99 -5.10
N LEU A 56 3.85 7.30 -4.93
CA LEU A 56 3.07 7.84 -3.81
C LEU A 56 1.66 7.24 -3.74
N ILE A 57 1.00 7.04 -4.86
CA ILE A 57 -0.35 6.46 -4.92
C ILE A 57 -0.32 5.03 -4.36
N TYR A 58 0.66 4.23 -4.79
CA TYR A 58 0.85 2.86 -4.29
C TYR A 58 1.29 2.82 -2.82
N ALA A 59 2.08 3.80 -2.38
CA ALA A 59 2.52 3.90 -0.99
C ALA A 59 1.34 4.16 -0.04
N VAL A 60 0.44 5.08 -0.40
CA VAL A 60 -0.78 5.35 0.39
C VAL A 60 -1.69 4.13 0.43
N GLY A 61 -1.93 3.47 -0.72
CA GLY A 61 -2.68 2.23 -0.78
C GLY A 61 -2.05 1.11 0.04
N GLY A 62 -0.73 0.98 -0.03
CA GLY A 62 0.04 0.00 0.75
C GLY A 62 -0.03 0.24 2.26
N CYS A 63 -0.02 1.50 2.71
CA CYS A 63 -0.25 1.82 4.13
C CYS A 63 -1.64 1.37 4.59
N GLY A 64 -2.68 1.62 3.80
CA GLY A 64 -4.03 1.14 4.10
C GLY A 64 -4.11 -0.39 4.19
N LEU A 65 -3.52 -1.08 3.21
CA LEU A 65 -3.41 -2.54 3.19
C LEU A 65 -2.66 -3.09 4.41
N TYR A 66 -1.59 -2.43 4.83
CA TYR A 66 -0.82 -2.83 6.01
C TYR A 66 -1.68 -2.88 7.26
N PHE A 67 -2.52 -1.86 7.51
CA PHE A 67 -3.42 -1.86 8.66
C PHE A 67 -4.42 -3.01 8.60
N ILE A 68 -4.99 -3.29 7.44
CA ILE A 68 -5.93 -4.41 7.25
C ILE A 68 -5.22 -5.75 7.52
N CYS A 69 -4.02 -5.96 6.98
CA CYS A 69 -3.24 -7.18 7.18
C CYS A 69 -2.84 -7.39 8.66
N VAL A 70 -2.53 -6.32 9.40
CA VAL A 70 -2.20 -6.41 10.84
C VAL A 70 -3.43 -6.81 11.66
N MET A 71 -4.62 -6.41 11.24
CA MET A 71 -5.89 -6.80 11.89
C MET A 71 -6.31 -8.25 11.60
N GLY A 72 -5.66 -8.93 10.65
CA GLY A 72 -5.86 -10.34 10.32
C GLY A 72 -6.77 -10.64 9.13
N PRO A 73 -7.81 -9.84 8.81
CA PRO A 73 -8.59 -10.07 7.61
C PRO A 73 -7.79 -9.73 6.35
N PHE A 74 -7.84 -10.62 5.37
CA PHE A 74 -7.27 -10.35 4.05
C PHE A 74 -8.36 -9.82 3.13
N ASP A 75 -8.32 -8.53 2.81
CA ASP A 75 -9.32 -7.89 1.97
C ASP A 75 -8.81 -7.76 0.51
N MET A 76 -9.37 -8.58 -0.37
CA MET A 76 -9.10 -8.52 -1.81
C MET A 76 -9.85 -7.39 -2.53
N SER A 77 -10.79 -6.73 -1.86
CA SER A 77 -11.64 -5.68 -2.47
C SER A 77 -10.92 -4.34 -2.62
N VAL A 78 -9.73 -4.17 -2.02
CA VAL A 78 -8.99 -2.90 -2.01
C VAL A 78 -8.75 -2.36 -3.44
N GLY A 79 -8.35 -3.24 -4.38
CA GLY A 79 -8.15 -2.85 -5.78
C GLY A 79 -9.43 -2.35 -6.44
N ALA A 80 -10.53 -3.07 -6.26
CA ALA A 80 -11.84 -2.68 -6.79
C ALA A 80 -12.34 -1.37 -6.16
N ASN A 81 -12.12 -1.19 -4.85
CA ASN A 81 -12.49 0.03 -4.12
C ASN A 81 -11.71 1.25 -4.63
N ILE A 82 -10.42 1.11 -4.92
CA ILE A 82 -9.60 2.20 -5.51
C ILE A 82 -10.18 2.61 -6.86
N VAL A 83 -10.48 1.65 -7.74
CA VAL A 83 -11.05 1.95 -9.07
C VAL A 83 -12.41 2.63 -8.95
N LEU A 84 -13.32 2.09 -8.15
CA LEU A 84 -14.66 2.65 -7.96
C LEU A 84 -14.61 4.07 -7.35
N SER A 85 -13.79 4.26 -6.32
CA SER A 85 -13.59 5.57 -5.70
C SER A 85 -13.02 6.59 -6.67
N SER A 86 -12.12 6.16 -7.57
CA SER A 86 -11.55 7.04 -8.61
C SER A 86 -12.60 7.46 -9.63
N ILE A 87 -13.47 6.56 -10.08
CA ILE A 87 -14.57 6.87 -11.00
C ILE A 87 -15.55 7.86 -10.36
N ILE A 88 -15.91 7.62 -9.10
CA ILE A 88 -16.81 8.52 -8.35
C ILE A 88 -16.17 9.89 -8.16
N ALA A 89 -14.86 9.94 -7.85
CA ALA A 89 -14.11 11.18 -7.71
C ALA A 89 -14.16 12.01 -9.01
N CYS A 90 -13.89 11.38 -10.16
CA CYS A 90 -13.96 12.05 -11.47
C CYS A 90 -15.35 12.61 -11.74
N ASN A 91 -16.39 11.80 -11.61
CA ASN A 91 -17.77 12.24 -11.87
C ASN A 91 -18.24 13.34 -10.90
N ALA A 92 -17.86 13.26 -9.63
CA ALA A 92 -18.20 14.27 -8.64
C ALA A 92 -17.44 15.58 -8.85
N SER A 93 -16.21 15.50 -9.35
CA SER A 93 -15.41 16.69 -9.64
C SER A 93 -15.98 17.55 -10.76
N GLU A 94 -16.65 16.94 -11.74
CA GLU A 94 -17.34 17.68 -12.81
C GLU A 94 -18.50 18.53 -12.30
N LYS A 95 -19.18 18.09 -11.24
CA LYS A 95 -20.35 18.77 -10.66
C LYS A 95 -20.00 19.72 -9.51
N PHE A 96 -19.06 19.31 -8.67
CA PHE A 96 -18.73 19.97 -7.40
C PHE A 96 -17.28 20.47 -7.31
N GLY A 97 -16.52 20.39 -8.41
CA GLY A 97 -15.11 20.81 -8.45
C GLY A 97 -14.23 20.03 -7.47
N TYR A 98 -13.26 20.72 -6.85
CA TYR A 98 -12.32 20.11 -5.92
C TYR A 98 -12.96 19.49 -4.68
N ALA A 99 -14.09 20.03 -4.22
CA ALA A 99 -14.81 19.45 -3.08
C ALA A 99 -15.35 18.06 -3.42
N GLY A 100 -15.92 17.89 -4.61
CA GLY A 100 -16.40 16.60 -5.11
C GLY A 100 -15.26 15.58 -5.26
N LEU A 101 -14.11 16.04 -5.75
CA LEU A 101 -12.93 15.20 -5.95
C LEU A 101 -12.43 14.55 -4.63
N ILE A 102 -12.58 15.22 -3.49
CA ILE A 102 -12.10 14.76 -2.20
C ILE A 102 -13.20 14.07 -1.39
N ILE A 103 -14.37 14.67 -1.28
CA ILE A 103 -15.43 14.21 -0.37
C ILE A 103 -16.11 12.94 -0.90
N ALA A 104 -16.40 12.88 -2.19
CA ALA A 104 -17.14 11.76 -2.76
C ALA A 104 -16.38 10.41 -2.67
N PRO A 105 -15.08 10.31 -3.01
CA PRO A 105 -14.34 9.06 -2.84
C PRO A 105 -14.13 8.68 -1.37
N LEU A 106 -14.01 9.65 -0.45
CA LEU A 106 -13.93 9.36 0.98
C LEU A 106 -15.21 8.72 1.51
N ILE A 107 -16.38 9.26 1.13
CA ILE A 107 -17.66 8.68 1.51
C ILE A 107 -17.81 7.29 0.90
N CYS A 108 -17.51 7.12 -0.38
CA CYS A 108 -17.59 5.84 -1.07
C CYS A 108 -16.71 4.78 -0.40
N GLY A 109 -15.43 5.09 -0.19
CA GLY A 109 -14.49 4.19 0.45
C GLY A 109 -14.89 3.81 1.88
N THR A 110 -15.43 4.77 2.63
CA THR A 110 -15.93 4.53 3.99
C THR A 110 -17.15 3.59 3.99
N ILE A 111 -18.10 3.78 3.09
CA ILE A 111 -19.30 2.93 2.97
C ILE A 111 -18.90 1.49 2.62
N ILE A 112 -18.03 1.32 1.64
CA ILE A 112 -17.56 -0.01 1.21
C ILE A 112 -16.78 -0.68 2.34
N GLY A 113 -15.87 0.05 3.01
CA GLY A 113 -15.12 -0.48 4.14
C GLY A 113 -16.02 -0.90 5.31
N LEU A 114 -17.08 -0.12 5.59
CA LEU A 114 -18.06 -0.47 6.61
C LEU A 114 -18.84 -1.75 6.27
N ILE A 115 -19.31 -1.86 5.02
CA ILE A 115 -20.03 -3.05 4.54
C ILE A 115 -19.13 -4.28 4.64
N ASN A 116 -17.90 -4.21 4.16
CA ASN A 116 -16.94 -5.31 4.22
C ASN A 116 -16.63 -5.69 5.68
N GLY A 117 -16.45 -4.71 6.56
CA GLY A 117 -16.24 -4.96 7.99
C GLY A 117 -17.42 -5.66 8.67
N ILE A 118 -18.65 -5.25 8.39
CA ILE A 118 -19.85 -5.88 8.92
C ILE A 118 -19.98 -7.32 8.41
N VAL A 119 -19.80 -7.54 7.10
CA VAL A 119 -19.85 -8.90 6.51
C VAL A 119 -18.79 -9.80 7.13
N TYR A 120 -17.58 -9.29 7.35
CA TYR A 120 -16.51 -10.04 7.99
C TYR A 120 -16.87 -10.45 9.42
N ILE A 121 -17.39 -9.52 10.25
CA ILE A 121 -17.80 -9.80 11.62
C ILE A 121 -18.94 -10.82 11.66
N LEU A 122 -19.95 -10.68 10.80
CA LEU A 122 -21.07 -11.62 10.72
C LEU A 122 -20.62 -13.01 10.29
N SER A 123 -19.65 -13.10 9.39
CA SER A 123 -19.06 -14.38 8.97
C SER A 123 -18.32 -15.08 10.12
N LEU A 124 -17.65 -14.33 11.01
CA LEU A 124 -16.97 -14.87 12.19
C LEU A 124 -17.93 -15.37 13.28
N ILE A 125 -19.12 -14.78 13.38
CA ILE A 125 -20.12 -15.17 14.39
C ILE A 125 -20.83 -16.47 13.98
N HIS A 126 -20.80 -16.83 12.69
CA HIS A 126 -21.49 -18.02 12.16
C HIS A 126 -20.59 -19.27 12.06
N ILE A 127 -19.29 -19.16 12.39
CA ILE A 127 -18.36 -20.28 12.50
C ILE A 127 -18.16 -20.63 13.97
#